data_2a9c1f2353233aa38ace4aa1eceeb9bf
#
_entry.id   2a9c1f2353233aa38ace4aa1eceeb9bf
#
_cell.length_a   1.000
_cell.length_b   1.000
_cell.length_c   1.000
_cell.angle_alpha   90.00
_cell.angle_beta   90.00
_cell.angle_gamma   90.00
#
_symmetry.space_group_name_H-M   'P 1'
#
loop_
_entity.id
_entity.type
_entity.pdbx_description
1 polymer ?
#
loop_
_entity_poly.entity_id
_entity_poly.type
_entity_poly.pdbx_seq_one_letter_code
_entity_poly.pdbx_strand_id
1 'polypeptide(L)'
;MISPLAYVNPDAKIGKDVTIHPFAYIDKNVEIGDNCTIMPYASILSGTRMGTNNTVYQGAIIGATPQDFKFKGEDTLLKIGNNNTIREKVIINRGTNTTDCTIVGNGNFLLESVHLAHDTHLGNNCVLGNAAKTAGNCIVADNVILGSGVIVKHGCRIVTWSLVKDGCRANKDVPPYIVAAHNPIAYYGINAYILRKEQKLTEEIIDDIAKASVKCINVGQALKTPY
;
A
#
# COMPACT_ATOMS: atom_id res chain seq x y z
N MET A 1 18.77 -9.28 -16.81
CA MET A 1 20.21 -9.32 -16.43
C MET A 1 20.34 -9.51 -14.92
N ILE A 2 21.10 -10.53 -14.47
CA ILE A 2 21.33 -10.77 -13.03
C ILE A 2 22.80 -10.51 -12.72
N SER A 3 23.10 -9.62 -11.79
CA SER A 3 24.45 -9.32 -11.34
C SER A 3 25.09 -10.52 -10.66
N PRO A 4 26.36 -10.87 -10.95
CA PRO A 4 27.07 -11.93 -10.23
C PRO A 4 27.32 -11.59 -8.74
N LEU A 5 27.13 -10.33 -8.33
CA LEU A 5 27.24 -9.89 -6.95
C LEU A 5 25.88 -9.89 -6.22
N ALA A 6 24.79 -10.25 -6.87
CA ALA A 6 23.50 -10.46 -6.23
C ALA A 6 23.43 -11.88 -5.68
N TYR A 7 22.75 -12.05 -4.55
CA TYR A 7 22.36 -13.37 -4.08
C TYR A 7 20.96 -13.71 -4.60
N VAL A 8 20.82 -14.75 -5.36
CA VAL A 8 19.53 -15.29 -5.81
C VAL A 8 19.48 -16.76 -5.43
N ASN A 9 18.54 -17.11 -4.56
CA ASN A 9 18.35 -18.49 -4.15
C ASN A 9 17.95 -19.36 -5.36
N PRO A 10 18.53 -20.56 -5.54
CA PRO A 10 18.23 -21.43 -6.69
C PRO A 10 16.75 -21.82 -6.82
N ASP A 11 15.99 -21.84 -5.71
CA ASP A 11 14.56 -22.16 -5.70
C ASP A 11 13.66 -20.95 -6.03
N ALA A 12 14.23 -19.76 -6.22
CA ALA A 12 13.48 -18.58 -6.65
C ALA A 12 13.10 -18.70 -8.13
N LYS A 13 11.86 -18.34 -8.45
CA LYS A 13 11.37 -18.29 -9.83
C LYS A 13 11.48 -16.87 -10.35
N ILE A 14 12.36 -16.66 -11.31
CA ILE A 14 12.64 -15.36 -11.92
C ILE A 14 12.12 -15.35 -13.36
N GLY A 15 11.28 -14.37 -13.67
CA GLY A 15 10.69 -14.18 -14.99
C GLY A 15 11.70 -13.72 -16.04
N LYS A 16 11.20 -13.45 -17.24
CA LYS A 16 12.01 -12.97 -18.38
C LYS A 16 12.36 -11.49 -18.18
N ASP A 17 13.52 -11.10 -18.71
CA ASP A 17 13.99 -9.71 -18.77
C ASP A 17 14.03 -9.01 -17.38
N VAL A 18 14.16 -9.78 -16.31
CA VAL A 18 14.34 -9.26 -14.96
C VAL A 18 15.79 -8.76 -14.80
N THR A 19 15.93 -7.55 -14.23
CA THR A 19 17.23 -6.99 -13.87
C THR A 19 17.39 -7.02 -12.35
N ILE A 20 18.43 -7.72 -11.87
CA ILE A 20 18.79 -7.79 -10.45
C ILE A 20 20.18 -7.19 -10.29
N HIS A 21 20.26 -6.09 -9.56
CA HIS A 21 21.49 -5.31 -9.36
C HIS A 21 22.41 -5.91 -8.29
N PRO A 22 23.66 -5.46 -8.18
CA PRO A 22 24.60 -5.94 -7.17
C PRO A 22 24.06 -5.82 -5.75
N PHE A 23 24.38 -6.82 -4.91
CA PHE A 23 24.00 -6.87 -3.48
C PHE A 23 22.50 -6.93 -3.20
N ALA A 24 21.66 -7.13 -4.19
CA ALA A 24 20.28 -7.50 -3.98
C ALA A 24 20.20 -8.95 -3.42
N TYR A 25 19.22 -9.20 -2.57
CA TYR A 25 19.00 -10.50 -1.95
C TYR A 25 17.62 -11.05 -2.32
N ILE A 26 17.59 -12.21 -2.96
CA ILE A 26 16.36 -12.93 -3.32
C ILE A 26 16.34 -14.27 -2.60
N ASP A 27 15.38 -14.46 -1.72
CA ASP A 27 15.24 -15.65 -0.89
C ASP A 27 14.58 -16.82 -1.65
N LYS A 28 14.58 -18.00 -1.02
CA LYS A 28 13.80 -19.16 -1.49
C LYS A 28 12.30 -18.84 -1.50
N ASN A 29 11.51 -19.64 -2.24
CA ASN A 29 10.04 -19.49 -2.31
C ASN A 29 9.60 -18.07 -2.72
N VAL A 30 10.38 -17.41 -3.59
CA VAL A 30 10.05 -16.11 -4.20
C VAL A 30 9.69 -16.33 -5.66
N GLU A 31 8.65 -15.62 -6.14
CA GLU A 31 8.32 -15.55 -7.57
C GLU A 31 8.31 -14.08 -8.00
N ILE A 32 9.08 -13.77 -9.06
CA ILE A 32 9.17 -12.42 -9.66
C ILE A 32 8.79 -12.55 -11.13
N GLY A 33 7.77 -11.81 -11.54
CA GLY A 33 7.29 -11.75 -12.92
C GLY A 33 8.25 -11.00 -13.86
N ASP A 34 7.91 -10.97 -15.13
CA ASP A 34 8.74 -10.43 -16.21
C ASP A 34 9.00 -8.92 -16.07
N ASN A 35 10.11 -8.45 -16.65
CA ASN A 35 10.48 -7.03 -16.75
C ASN A 35 10.60 -6.30 -15.41
N CYS A 36 10.83 -6.99 -14.31
CA CYS A 36 11.05 -6.36 -13.02
C CYS A 36 12.50 -5.89 -12.86
N THR A 37 12.68 -4.81 -12.09
CA THR A 37 13.99 -4.28 -11.72
C THR A 37 14.15 -4.28 -10.22
N ILE A 38 15.16 -4.98 -9.70
CA ILE A 38 15.50 -5.03 -8.28
C ILE A 38 16.83 -4.32 -8.08
N MET A 39 16.78 -3.15 -7.44
CA MET A 39 17.93 -2.26 -7.24
C MET A 39 18.87 -2.78 -6.15
N PRO A 40 20.10 -2.23 -6.05
CA PRO A 40 21.09 -2.67 -5.07
C PRO A 40 20.56 -2.67 -3.62
N TYR A 41 20.96 -3.67 -2.86
CA TYR A 41 20.58 -3.84 -1.44
C TYR A 41 19.09 -4.03 -1.17
N ALA A 42 18.24 -4.16 -2.17
CA ALA A 42 16.85 -4.56 -1.95
C ALA A 42 16.78 -6.06 -1.59
N SER A 43 15.86 -6.42 -0.71
CA SER A 43 15.65 -7.78 -0.25
C SER A 43 14.24 -8.24 -0.58
N ILE A 44 14.11 -9.33 -1.33
CA ILE A 44 12.83 -9.98 -1.61
C ILE A 44 12.82 -11.30 -0.84
N LEU A 45 11.97 -11.39 0.16
CA LEU A 45 11.96 -12.47 1.13
C LEU A 45 10.91 -13.53 0.81
N SER A 46 11.10 -14.71 1.41
CA SER A 46 10.26 -15.89 1.21
C SER A 46 8.78 -15.60 1.37
N GLY A 47 7.95 -16.23 0.52
CA GLY A 47 6.52 -16.02 0.47
C GLY A 47 6.06 -14.85 -0.42
N THR A 48 6.99 -14.16 -1.10
CA THR A 48 6.65 -13.07 -2.03
C THR A 48 6.28 -13.60 -3.41
N ARG A 49 5.15 -13.14 -3.94
CA ARG A 49 4.66 -13.33 -5.30
C ARG A 49 4.50 -11.98 -5.97
N MET A 50 5.39 -11.62 -6.85
CA MET A 50 5.44 -10.32 -7.53
C MET A 50 5.10 -10.47 -9.00
N GLY A 51 4.17 -9.66 -9.49
CA GLY A 51 3.80 -9.59 -10.91
C GLY A 51 4.87 -8.92 -11.76
N THR A 52 4.48 -8.39 -12.90
CA THR A 52 5.37 -7.88 -13.95
C THR A 52 5.63 -6.37 -13.84
N ASN A 53 6.71 -5.89 -14.46
CA ASN A 53 7.04 -4.46 -14.61
C ASN A 53 7.14 -3.71 -13.27
N ASN A 54 7.52 -4.36 -12.18
CA ASN A 54 7.73 -3.70 -10.89
C ASN A 54 9.17 -3.23 -10.76
N THR A 55 9.36 -2.05 -10.14
CA THR A 55 10.68 -1.55 -9.77
C THR A 55 10.80 -1.44 -8.27
N VAL A 56 11.75 -2.14 -7.68
CA VAL A 56 12.05 -2.14 -6.24
C VAL A 56 13.38 -1.43 -6.01
N TYR A 57 13.35 -0.33 -5.29
CA TYR A 57 14.50 0.55 -5.07
C TYR A 57 15.37 0.11 -3.88
N GLN A 58 16.48 0.81 -3.70
CA GLN A 58 17.54 0.46 -2.78
C GLN A 58 17.07 0.31 -1.34
N GLY A 59 17.49 -0.78 -0.71
CA GLY A 59 17.22 -1.05 0.70
C GLY A 59 15.74 -1.34 1.03
N ALA A 60 14.87 -1.51 0.03
CA ALA A 60 13.50 -1.96 0.28
C ALA A 60 13.50 -3.43 0.74
N ILE A 61 12.59 -3.77 1.66
CA ILE A 61 12.44 -5.12 2.22
C ILE A 61 11.01 -5.61 1.93
N ILE A 62 10.91 -6.54 1.01
CA ILE A 62 9.64 -7.04 0.48
C ILE A 62 9.39 -8.45 1.01
N GLY A 63 8.23 -8.69 1.63
CA GLY A 63 7.90 -9.95 2.26
C GLY A 63 8.48 -10.13 3.66
N ALA A 64 8.78 -9.03 4.34
CA ALA A 64 9.30 -9.06 5.72
C ALA A 64 8.36 -9.86 6.64
N THR A 65 8.95 -10.52 7.63
CA THR A 65 8.21 -11.25 8.68
C THR A 65 7.21 -10.32 9.36
N PRO A 66 5.96 -10.75 9.57
CA PRO A 66 4.96 -9.96 10.27
C PRO A 66 5.43 -9.49 11.65
N GLN A 67 5.16 -8.22 11.97
CA GLN A 67 5.43 -7.66 13.29
C GLN A 67 4.18 -7.80 14.17
N ASP A 68 3.76 -9.05 14.40
CA ASP A 68 2.62 -9.40 15.25
C ASP A 68 3.03 -10.48 16.25
N PHE A 69 2.72 -10.27 17.53
CA PHE A 69 3.01 -11.23 18.61
C PHE A 69 2.31 -12.60 18.44
N LYS A 70 1.24 -12.64 17.64
CA LYS A 70 0.50 -13.87 17.35
C LYS A 70 1.15 -14.72 16.27
N PHE A 71 2.01 -14.11 15.43
CA PHE A 71 2.70 -14.82 14.36
C PHE A 71 3.72 -15.82 14.95
N LYS A 72 3.61 -17.08 14.57
CA LYS A 72 4.45 -18.18 15.08
C LYS A 72 5.37 -18.82 14.03
N GLY A 73 5.48 -18.16 12.85
CA GLY A 73 6.31 -18.67 11.76
C GLY A 73 5.53 -19.39 10.67
N GLU A 74 4.24 -19.15 10.57
CA GLU A 74 3.36 -19.72 9.54
C GLU A 74 3.87 -19.41 8.13
N ASP A 75 3.65 -20.32 7.20
CA ASP A 75 3.99 -20.13 5.78
C ASP A 75 2.94 -19.21 5.12
N THR A 76 3.22 -17.92 5.11
CA THR A 76 2.31 -16.88 4.69
C THR A 76 2.82 -16.11 3.47
N LEU A 77 1.94 -15.40 2.80
CA LEU A 77 2.23 -14.77 1.51
C LEU A 77 2.12 -13.24 1.54
N LEU A 78 2.89 -12.65 0.63
CA LEU A 78 2.72 -11.30 0.11
C LEU A 78 2.47 -11.41 -1.41
N LYS A 79 1.38 -10.83 -1.89
CA LYS A 79 1.07 -10.75 -3.33
C LYS A 79 1.20 -9.32 -3.80
N ILE A 80 1.98 -9.09 -4.84
CA ILE A 80 2.18 -7.79 -5.49
C ILE A 80 1.76 -7.91 -6.95
N GLY A 81 0.90 -7.02 -7.41
CA GLY A 81 0.49 -6.93 -8.80
C GLY A 81 1.58 -6.38 -9.72
N ASN A 82 1.18 -5.62 -10.72
CA ASN A 82 2.04 -5.17 -11.80
C ASN A 82 2.27 -3.65 -11.76
N ASN A 83 3.34 -3.19 -12.43
CA ASN A 83 3.61 -1.78 -12.68
C ASN A 83 3.75 -0.92 -11.40
N ASN A 84 4.20 -1.50 -10.30
CA ASN A 84 4.41 -0.76 -9.06
C ASN A 84 5.83 -0.17 -9.01
N THR A 85 5.94 1.04 -8.46
CA THR A 85 7.20 1.67 -8.11
C THR A 85 7.32 1.68 -6.59
N ILE A 86 8.26 0.90 -6.06
CA ILE A 86 8.50 0.72 -4.63
C ILE A 86 9.84 1.36 -4.30
N ARG A 87 9.80 2.57 -3.72
CA ARG A 87 10.97 3.41 -3.49
C ARG A 87 11.83 2.91 -2.33
N GLU A 88 12.87 3.68 -2.04
CA GLU A 88 13.94 3.34 -1.12
C GLU A 88 13.42 3.03 0.28
N LYS A 89 13.97 1.99 0.90
CA LYS A 89 13.68 1.59 2.29
C LYS A 89 12.21 1.30 2.59
N VAL A 90 11.37 1.07 1.58
CA VAL A 90 10.01 0.60 1.78
C VAL A 90 10.03 -0.78 2.44
N ILE A 91 9.16 -0.98 3.41
CA ILE A 91 8.99 -2.29 4.07
C ILE A 91 7.56 -2.77 3.85
N ILE A 92 7.41 -3.97 3.31
CA ILE A 92 6.11 -4.64 3.17
C ILE A 92 6.18 -5.97 3.91
N ASN A 93 5.35 -6.14 4.94
CA ASN A 93 5.24 -7.42 5.63
C ASN A 93 4.33 -8.38 4.86
N ARG A 94 4.63 -9.68 4.90
CA ARG A 94 3.69 -10.70 4.45
C ARG A 94 2.56 -10.88 5.46
N GLY A 95 1.53 -11.67 5.14
CA GLY A 95 0.39 -11.93 6.02
C GLY A 95 0.76 -12.70 7.28
N THR A 96 -0.18 -12.78 8.24
CA THR A 96 0.00 -13.50 9.51
C THR A 96 -0.61 -14.89 9.51
N ASN A 97 -1.51 -15.20 8.58
CA ASN A 97 -2.20 -16.49 8.51
C ASN A 97 -2.17 -17.05 7.09
N THR A 98 -2.44 -18.35 6.96
CA THR A 98 -2.37 -19.08 5.68
C THR A 98 -3.60 -18.89 4.79
N THR A 99 -4.69 -18.35 5.32
CA THR A 99 -5.97 -18.16 4.61
C THR A 99 -6.08 -16.78 3.97
N ASP A 100 -5.30 -15.83 4.43
CA ASP A 100 -5.23 -14.46 3.90
C ASP A 100 -3.76 -14.06 3.65
N CYS A 101 -3.53 -12.93 3.01
CA CYS A 101 -2.19 -12.45 2.71
C CYS A 101 -2.17 -10.92 2.66
N THR A 102 -0.99 -10.34 2.77
CA THR A 102 -0.81 -8.94 2.41
C THR A 102 -0.91 -8.81 0.88
N ILE A 103 -1.66 -7.84 0.41
CA ILE A 103 -1.90 -7.60 -1.03
C ILE A 103 -1.48 -6.18 -1.39
N VAL A 104 -0.76 -6.05 -2.50
CA VAL A 104 -0.49 -4.79 -3.19
C VAL A 104 -0.99 -4.94 -4.62
N GLY A 105 -1.94 -4.10 -5.03
CA GLY A 105 -2.49 -4.10 -6.38
C GLY A 105 -1.51 -3.61 -7.45
N ASN A 106 -2.02 -2.93 -8.47
CA ASN A 106 -1.24 -2.52 -9.63
C ASN A 106 -1.04 -1.00 -9.65
N GLY A 107 0.05 -0.56 -10.31
CA GLY A 107 0.26 0.86 -10.63
C GLY A 107 0.50 1.76 -9.41
N ASN A 108 0.88 1.20 -8.27
CA ASN A 108 1.08 1.97 -7.06
C ASN A 108 2.45 2.65 -7.03
N PHE A 109 2.50 3.81 -6.39
CA PHE A 109 3.73 4.55 -6.11
C PHE A 109 3.94 4.66 -4.60
N LEU A 110 4.81 3.81 -4.05
CA LEU A 110 5.19 3.80 -2.65
C LEU A 110 6.50 4.58 -2.51
N LEU A 111 6.42 5.75 -1.89
CA LEU A 111 7.56 6.65 -1.70
C LEU A 111 8.50 6.15 -0.58
N GLU A 112 9.61 6.85 -0.38
CA GLU A 112 10.65 6.44 0.56
C GLU A 112 10.11 6.12 1.95
N SER A 113 10.61 5.02 2.53
CA SER A 113 10.30 4.60 3.91
C SER A 113 8.82 4.32 4.20
N VAL A 114 7.99 4.10 3.18
CA VAL A 114 6.62 3.61 3.38
C VAL A 114 6.65 2.24 4.07
N HIS A 115 5.72 2.02 5.01
CA HIS A 115 5.55 0.74 5.68
C HIS A 115 4.12 0.21 5.49
N LEU A 116 3.99 -0.94 4.84
CA LEU A 116 2.76 -1.72 4.81
C LEU A 116 2.88 -2.89 5.78
N ALA A 117 2.15 -2.84 6.89
CA ALA A 117 2.13 -3.93 7.84
C ALA A 117 1.31 -5.12 7.31
N HIS A 118 1.41 -6.22 8.03
CA HIS A 118 0.80 -7.51 7.70
C HIS A 118 -0.71 -7.42 7.44
N ASP A 119 -1.21 -8.27 6.56
CA ASP A 119 -2.64 -8.40 6.22
C ASP A 119 -3.27 -7.07 5.70
N THR A 120 -2.43 -6.14 5.23
CA THR A 120 -2.89 -4.92 4.58
C THR A 120 -3.22 -5.20 3.13
N HIS A 121 -4.39 -4.73 2.68
CA HIS A 121 -4.79 -4.76 1.28
C HIS A 121 -4.68 -3.35 0.69
N LEU A 122 -3.71 -3.15 -0.19
CA LEU A 122 -3.54 -1.94 -0.98
C LEU A 122 -4.10 -2.18 -2.39
N GLY A 123 -5.05 -1.38 -2.80
CA GLY A 123 -5.66 -1.42 -4.13
C GLY A 123 -4.72 -0.95 -5.25
N ASN A 124 -5.30 -0.38 -6.30
CA ASN A 124 -4.58 0.02 -7.50
C ASN A 124 -4.39 1.54 -7.55
N ASN A 125 -3.34 1.98 -8.26
CA ASN A 125 -3.06 3.38 -8.56
C ASN A 125 -3.00 4.30 -7.32
N CYS A 126 -2.56 3.76 -6.19
CA CYS A 126 -2.41 4.52 -4.97
C CYS A 126 -1.05 5.22 -4.92
N VAL A 127 -1.01 6.36 -4.23
CA VAL A 127 0.23 7.09 -3.92
C VAL A 127 0.37 7.16 -2.42
N LEU A 128 1.44 6.60 -1.89
CA LEU A 128 1.78 6.66 -0.47
C LEU A 128 3.02 7.54 -0.30
N GLY A 129 2.84 8.70 0.33
CA GLY A 129 3.88 9.69 0.60
C GLY A 129 4.99 9.17 1.51
N ASN A 130 6.11 9.89 1.57
CA ASN A 130 7.29 9.49 2.34
C ASN A 130 6.92 9.14 3.78
N ALA A 131 7.41 8.01 4.26
CA ALA A 131 7.18 7.50 5.62
C ALA A 131 5.70 7.29 5.99
N ALA A 132 4.77 7.24 5.02
CA ALA A 132 3.40 6.81 5.29
C ALA A 132 3.38 5.35 5.76
N LYS A 133 2.50 5.03 6.72
CA LYS A 133 2.46 3.71 7.37
C LYS A 133 1.04 3.22 7.51
N THR A 134 0.81 1.95 7.23
CA THR A 134 -0.38 1.24 7.68
C THR A 134 -0.01 0.34 8.85
N ALA A 135 -0.87 0.25 9.85
CA ALA A 135 -0.85 -0.86 10.78
C ALA A 135 -1.48 -2.10 10.12
N GLY A 136 -1.50 -3.24 10.81
CA GLY A 136 -2.05 -4.48 10.26
C GLY A 136 -3.54 -4.42 9.93
N ASN A 137 -3.99 -5.29 9.02
CA ASN A 137 -5.40 -5.46 8.61
C ASN A 137 -6.07 -4.19 8.05
N CYS A 138 -5.29 -3.28 7.46
CA CYS A 138 -5.84 -2.09 6.83
C CYS A 138 -6.29 -2.39 5.39
N ILE A 139 -7.32 -1.67 4.95
CA ILE A 139 -7.75 -1.66 3.55
C ILE A 139 -7.54 -0.25 3.01
N VAL A 140 -6.71 -0.13 1.99
CA VAL A 140 -6.51 1.09 1.22
C VAL A 140 -7.02 0.80 -0.20
N ALA A 141 -8.19 1.35 -0.54
CA ALA A 141 -8.85 1.08 -1.81
C ALA A 141 -8.13 1.78 -2.98
N ASP A 142 -8.66 1.61 -4.19
CA ASP A 142 -8.05 2.16 -5.40
C ASP A 142 -7.99 3.70 -5.41
N ASN A 143 -6.95 4.24 -6.02
CA ASN A 143 -6.75 5.67 -6.27
C ASN A 143 -6.69 6.53 -4.98
N VAL A 144 -6.27 5.94 -3.88
CA VAL A 144 -6.09 6.65 -2.61
C VAL A 144 -4.73 7.36 -2.62
N ILE A 145 -4.70 8.56 -2.04
CA ILE A 145 -3.46 9.27 -1.75
C ILE A 145 -3.31 9.38 -0.23
N LEU A 146 -2.26 8.77 0.30
CA LEU A 146 -1.79 9.02 1.66
C LEU A 146 -0.62 9.99 1.59
N GLY A 147 -0.75 11.15 2.20
CA GLY A 147 0.32 12.14 2.30
C GLY A 147 1.51 11.65 3.13
N SER A 148 2.60 12.39 3.11
CA SER A 148 3.83 12.05 3.84
C SER A 148 3.57 11.96 5.34
N GLY A 149 4.13 10.95 5.99
CA GLY A 149 4.00 10.74 7.43
C GLY A 149 2.60 10.35 7.91
N VAL A 150 1.67 10.01 7.02
CA VAL A 150 0.34 9.50 7.40
C VAL A 150 0.48 8.17 8.12
N ILE A 151 -0.28 7.98 9.20
CA ILE A 151 -0.36 6.72 9.93
C ILE A 151 -1.81 6.22 9.90
N VAL A 152 -2.05 5.07 9.29
CA VAL A 152 -3.37 4.41 9.28
C VAL A 152 -3.43 3.40 10.41
N LYS A 153 -4.39 3.57 11.33
CA LYS A 153 -4.59 2.69 12.48
C LYS A 153 -5.06 1.31 12.03
N HIS A 154 -4.69 0.28 12.81
CA HIS A 154 -5.09 -1.10 12.61
C HIS A 154 -6.60 -1.26 12.30
N GLY A 155 -6.90 -2.02 11.26
CA GLY A 155 -8.25 -2.33 10.82
C GLY A 155 -9.01 -1.18 10.15
N CYS A 156 -8.40 0.00 9.97
CA CYS A 156 -9.07 1.11 9.29
C CYS A 156 -9.10 0.92 7.78
N ARG A 157 -10.15 1.48 7.17
CA ARG A 157 -10.36 1.50 5.72
C ARG A 157 -10.26 2.92 5.20
N ILE A 158 -9.44 3.10 4.18
CA ILE A 158 -9.33 4.33 3.41
C ILE A 158 -9.93 4.05 2.04
N VAL A 159 -11.09 4.64 1.77
CA VAL A 159 -11.89 4.24 0.62
C VAL A 159 -11.50 5.05 -0.63
N THR A 160 -11.89 4.58 -1.79
CA THR A 160 -11.42 5.02 -3.11
C THR A 160 -11.48 6.54 -3.31
N TRP A 161 -10.49 7.08 -4.02
CA TRP A 161 -10.35 8.49 -4.38
C TRP A 161 -10.24 9.45 -3.19
N SER A 162 -10.01 8.96 -2.00
CA SER A 162 -9.79 9.81 -0.84
C SER A 162 -8.34 10.28 -0.75
N LEU A 163 -8.15 11.41 -0.10
CA LEU A 163 -6.85 12.01 0.21
C LEU A 163 -6.74 12.18 1.73
N VAL A 164 -5.75 11.57 2.34
CA VAL A 164 -5.35 11.87 3.72
C VAL A 164 -4.13 12.77 3.67
N LYS A 165 -4.24 14.01 4.19
CA LYS A 165 -3.17 15.00 4.16
C LYS A 165 -1.97 14.61 5.03
N ASP A 166 -0.83 15.22 4.76
CA ASP A 166 0.45 14.96 5.40
C ASP A 166 0.38 15.02 6.95
N GLY A 167 1.11 14.15 7.61
CA GLY A 167 1.25 14.09 9.06
C GLY A 167 0.00 13.66 9.83
N CYS A 168 -1.06 13.26 9.14
CA CYS A 168 -2.31 12.88 9.78
C CYS A 168 -2.30 11.45 10.31
N ARG A 169 -3.08 11.21 11.37
CA ARG A 169 -3.35 9.88 11.89
C ARG A 169 -4.79 9.49 11.59
N ALA A 170 -4.98 8.60 10.61
CA ALA A 170 -6.27 8.02 10.28
C ALA A 170 -6.61 6.95 11.34
N ASN A 171 -7.36 7.33 12.36
CA ASN A 171 -7.79 6.46 13.46
C ASN A 171 -9.22 5.95 13.32
N LYS A 172 -9.86 6.21 12.20
CA LYS A 172 -11.19 5.76 11.78
C LYS A 172 -11.23 5.64 10.26
N ASP A 173 -12.25 4.97 9.74
CA ASP A 173 -12.45 4.84 8.29
C ASP A 173 -12.58 6.22 7.62
N VAL A 174 -12.01 6.35 6.43
CA VAL A 174 -12.16 7.54 5.58
C VAL A 174 -13.06 7.18 4.41
N PRO A 175 -14.25 7.80 4.27
CA PRO A 175 -15.18 7.53 3.20
C PRO A 175 -14.62 7.88 1.81
N PRO A 176 -15.24 7.39 0.72
CA PRO A 176 -14.76 7.67 -0.64
C PRO A 176 -14.83 9.17 -0.96
N TYR A 177 -13.93 9.63 -1.81
CA TYR A 177 -13.83 11.00 -2.30
C TYR A 177 -13.56 12.07 -1.24
N ILE A 178 -13.25 11.71 -0.01
CA ILE A 178 -13.04 12.66 1.09
C ILE A 178 -11.58 13.12 1.14
N VAL A 179 -11.40 14.41 1.41
CA VAL A 179 -10.13 14.96 1.93
C VAL A 179 -10.20 14.93 3.45
N ALA A 180 -9.32 14.16 4.07
CA ALA A 180 -9.19 14.03 5.51
C ALA A 180 -7.89 14.69 6.00
N ALA A 181 -7.97 15.43 7.11
CA ALA A 181 -6.83 16.16 7.67
C ALA A 181 -6.90 16.22 9.21
N HIS A 182 -5.82 16.69 9.81
CA HIS A 182 -5.65 16.90 11.25
C HIS A 182 -5.47 15.66 12.13
N ASN A 183 -5.23 15.89 13.40
CA ASN A 183 -5.13 14.89 14.46
C ASN A 183 -5.81 15.44 15.73
N PRO A 184 -6.98 14.89 16.13
CA PRO A 184 -7.69 13.75 15.52
C PRO A 184 -8.17 14.05 14.10
N ILE A 185 -8.28 13.00 13.28
CA ILE A 185 -8.66 13.16 11.87
C ILE A 185 -10.07 13.74 11.72
N ALA A 186 -10.18 14.76 10.88
CA ALA A 186 -11.43 15.40 10.49
C ALA A 186 -11.62 15.33 8.97
N TYR A 187 -12.86 15.37 8.52
CA TYR A 187 -13.19 15.40 7.09
C TYR A 187 -13.29 16.86 6.62
N TYR A 188 -12.52 17.21 5.62
CA TYR A 188 -12.35 18.59 5.14
C TYR A 188 -13.24 18.94 3.94
N GLY A 189 -13.94 17.95 3.41
CA GLY A 189 -14.75 18.05 2.20
C GLY A 189 -14.41 16.95 1.22
N ILE A 190 -14.90 17.09 0.00
CA ILE A 190 -14.64 16.16 -1.08
C ILE A 190 -13.35 16.50 -1.84
N ASN A 191 -12.76 15.52 -2.48
CA ASN A 191 -11.61 15.69 -3.36
C ASN A 191 -12.04 16.17 -4.74
N ALA A 192 -12.63 17.39 -4.79
CA ALA A 192 -13.21 17.97 -6.00
C ALA A 192 -12.20 18.09 -7.15
N TYR A 193 -10.92 18.33 -6.83
CA TYR A 193 -9.87 18.41 -7.86
C TYR A 193 -9.75 17.11 -8.65
N ILE A 194 -9.69 15.96 -7.96
CA ILE A 194 -9.60 14.65 -8.61
C ILE A 194 -10.87 14.33 -9.38
N LEU A 195 -12.03 14.65 -8.83
CA LEU A 195 -13.31 14.42 -9.50
C LEU A 195 -13.42 15.19 -10.82
N ARG A 196 -12.94 16.43 -10.87
CA ARG A 196 -12.89 17.22 -12.12
C ARG A 196 -11.86 16.69 -13.11
N LYS A 197 -10.63 16.49 -12.66
CA LYS A 197 -9.48 16.19 -13.52
C LYS A 197 -9.49 14.78 -14.04
N GLU A 198 -9.63 13.79 -13.15
CA GLU A 198 -9.47 12.37 -13.48
C GLU A 198 -10.81 11.73 -13.89
N GLN A 199 -11.88 12.06 -13.19
CA GLN A 199 -13.21 11.51 -13.49
C GLN A 199 -14.01 12.35 -14.49
N LYS A 200 -13.56 13.56 -14.79
CA LYS A 200 -14.22 14.49 -15.73
C LYS A 200 -15.71 14.70 -15.40
N LEU A 201 -16.05 14.70 -14.13
CA LEU A 201 -17.42 14.89 -13.67
C LEU A 201 -17.85 16.36 -13.79
N THR A 202 -19.14 16.57 -14.03
CA THR A 202 -19.75 17.91 -14.05
C THR A 202 -19.83 18.47 -12.63
N GLU A 203 -19.91 19.80 -12.49
CA GLU A 203 -20.07 20.46 -11.18
C GLU A 203 -21.33 19.98 -10.46
N GLU A 204 -22.43 19.72 -11.19
CA GLU A 204 -23.67 19.20 -10.62
C GLU A 204 -23.47 17.84 -9.92
N ILE A 205 -22.78 16.90 -10.59
CA ILE A 205 -22.47 15.58 -10.01
C ILE A 205 -21.52 15.73 -8.81
N ILE A 206 -20.55 16.65 -8.89
CA ILE A 206 -19.61 16.91 -7.80
C ILE A 206 -20.35 17.46 -6.57
N ASP A 207 -21.27 18.38 -6.76
CA ASP A 207 -22.10 18.93 -5.70
C ASP A 207 -23.00 17.85 -5.06
N ASP A 208 -23.55 16.94 -5.85
CA ASP A 208 -24.36 15.83 -5.33
C ASP A 208 -23.51 14.83 -4.51
N ILE A 209 -22.29 14.53 -4.95
CA ILE A 209 -21.33 13.75 -4.17
C ILE A 209 -21.01 14.45 -2.85
N ALA A 210 -20.80 15.78 -2.87
CA ALA A 210 -20.54 16.56 -1.67
C ALA A 210 -21.71 16.48 -0.66
N LYS A 211 -22.94 16.68 -1.13
CA LYS A 211 -24.15 16.57 -0.29
C LYS A 211 -24.32 15.17 0.30
N ALA A 212 -24.11 14.13 -0.52
CA ALA A 212 -24.18 12.74 -0.08
C ALA A 212 -23.11 12.41 0.98
N SER A 213 -21.89 12.88 0.77
CA SER A 213 -20.77 12.69 1.69
C SER A 213 -21.03 13.30 3.06
N VAL A 214 -21.59 14.52 3.11
CA VAL A 214 -21.98 15.18 4.38
C VAL A 214 -23.02 14.37 5.12
N LYS A 215 -24.04 13.83 4.43
CA LYS A 215 -25.03 12.96 5.05
C LYS A 215 -24.42 11.69 5.66
N CYS A 216 -23.54 11.01 4.92
CA CYS A 216 -22.85 9.81 5.40
C CYS A 216 -21.97 10.09 6.63
N ILE A 217 -21.28 11.22 6.66
CA ILE A 217 -20.45 11.65 7.79
C ILE A 217 -21.31 11.89 9.03
N ASN A 218 -22.43 12.60 8.89
CA ASN A 218 -23.34 12.92 9.99
C ASN A 218 -24.02 11.66 10.57
N VAL A 219 -24.45 10.71 9.73
CA VAL A 219 -24.99 9.43 10.16
C VAL A 219 -23.92 8.62 10.91
N GLY A 220 -22.69 8.57 10.41
CA GLY A 220 -21.56 7.90 11.07
C GLY A 220 -21.20 8.53 12.43
N GLN A 221 -21.43 9.82 12.62
CA GLN A 221 -21.27 10.50 13.92
C GLN A 221 -22.44 10.19 14.89
N ALA A 222 -23.65 10.07 14.36
CA ALA A 222 -24.84 9.73 15.16
C ALA A 222 -24.83 8.27 15.66
N LEU A 223 -24.14 7.36 14.96
CA LEU A 223 -24.00 5.96 15.36
C LEU A 223 -22.88 5.69 16.38
N LYS A 224 -22.11 6.70 16.78
CA LYS A 224 -21.12 6.59 17.85
C LYS A 224 -21.76 6.90 19.18
N THR A 225 -22.44 5.91 19.77
CA THR A 225 -22.63 5.87 21.22
C THR A 225 -21.27 5.72 21.91
N PRO A 226 -21.04 6.42 23.03
CA PRO A 226 -19.76 6.36 23.73
C PRO A 226 -19.56 4.99 24.37
N TYR A 227 -18.35 4.43 24.15
CA TYR A 227 -17.73 3.45 25.05
C TYR A 227 -16.47 4.06 25.62
#